data_39847c1b5d2cadbe63c8234ac3a186f6
#
_entry.id   39847c1b5d2cadbe63c8234ac3a186f6
#
_cell.length_a   1.000
_cell.length_b   1.000
_cell.length_c   1.000
_cell.angle_alpha   90.00
_cell.angle_beta   90.00
_cell.angle_gamma   90.00
#
_symmetry.space_group_name_H-M   'P 1'
#
loop_
_entity.id
_entity.type
_entity.pdbx_description
1 polymer ?
#
loop_
_entity_poly.entity_id
_entity_poly.type
_entity_poly.pdbx_seq_one_letter_code
_entity_poly.pdbx_strand_id
1 'polypeptide(L)'
;MNDFASVLGAGLIVILVVGVVALLVATIIFRAATKWVAQQDVSLGMSIGIVILGIIASIAANVPASLIMALIGLPETLVSILGFIIGFCATSCVYFPMLKISFWKASLIQIVSLILFLILVFVVALVFGILAAAL
;
A
#
# COMPACT_ATOMS: atom_id res chain seq x y z
N MET A 1 27.97 -14.00 19.47
CA MET A 1 26.66 -14.64 19.33
C MET A 1 25.55 -13.82 19.95
N ASN A 2 25.72 -13.34 21.20
CA ASN A 2 24.69 -12.50 21.84
C ASN A 2 24.42 -11.19 21.11
N ASP A 3 25.45 -10.57 20.51
CA ASP A 3 25.28 -9.31 19.74
C ASP A 3 24.51 -9.51 18.44
N PHE A 4 24.71 -10.65 17.76
CA PHE A 4 23.98 -11.00 16.55
C PHE A 4 22.49 -11.24 16.86
N ALA A 5 22.18 -11.96 17.93
CA ALA A 5 20.81 -12.19 18.36
C ALA A 5 20.12 -10.89 18.79
N SER A 6 20.83 -9.98 19.48
CA SER A 6 20.32 -8.66 19.84
C SER A 6 20.00 -7.82 18.62
N VAL A 7 20.89 -7.79 17.63
CA VAL A 7 20.69 -7.03 16.38
C VAL A 7 19.51 -7.57 15.58
N LEU A 8 19.38 -8.89 15.48
CA LEU A 8 18.25 -9.53 14.84
C LEU A 8 16.94 -9.21 15.57
N GLY A 9 16.93 -9.31 16.89
CA GLY A 9 15.75 -9.00 17.69
C GLY A 9 15.31 -7.55 17.55
N ALA A 10 16.27 -6.61 17.63
CA ALA A 10 16.01 -5.18 17.44
C ALA A 10 15.50 -4.90 16.02
N GLY A 11 16.10 -5.52 15.01
CA GLY A 11 15.67 -5.39 13.62
C GLY A 11 14.24 -5.88 13.39
N LEU A 12 13.89 -7.02 13.98
CA LEU A 12 12.53 -7.56 13.91
C LEU A 12 11.51 -6.63 14.57
N ILE A 13 11.83 -6.09 15.74
CA ILE A 13 10.95 -5.14 16.45
C ILE A 13 10.74 -3.90 15.60
N VAL A 14 11.79 -3.33 15.01
CA VAL A 14 11.70 -2.15 14.14
C VAL A 14 10.82 -2.45 12.92
N ILE A 15 11.02 -3.58 12.25
CA ILE A 15 10.21 -3.99 11.10
C ILE A 15 8.74 -4.14 11.49
N LEU A 16 8.45 -4.77 12.63
CA LEU A 16 7.08 -4.92 13.12
C LEU A 16 6.43 -3.59 13.44
N VAL A 17 7.13 -2.69 14.12
CA VAL A 17 6.60 -1.36 14.47
C VAL A 17 6.36 -0.54 13.21
N VAL A 18 7.30 -0.50 12.29
CA VAL A 18 7.15 0.23 11.01
C VAL A 18 6.02 -0.37 10.19
N GLY A 19 5.92 -1.70 10.13
CA GLY A 19 4.84 -2.39 9.42
C GLY A 19 3.45 -2.08 9.98
N VAL A 20 3.31 -2.09 11.30
CA VAL A 20 2.04 -1.75 11.97
C VAL A 20 1.67 -0.28 11.73
N VAL A 21 2.62 0.63 11.87
CA VAL A 21 2.41 2.06 11.62
C VAL A 21 2.02 2.29 10.16
N ALA A 22 2.73 1.67 9.22
CA ALA A 22 2.42 1.76 7.79
C ALA A 22 1.02 1.23 7.48
N LEU A 23 0.63 0.11 8.07
CA LEU A 23 -0.69 -0.48 7.90
C LEU A 23 -1.79 0.44 8.45
N LEU A 24 -1.58 1.04 9.63
CA LEU A 24 -2.53 1.98 10.22
C LEU A 24 -2.69 3.24 9.35
N VAL A 25 -1.58 3.79 8.86
CA VAL A 25 -1.59 4.94 7.95
C VAL A 25 -2.33 4.60 6.66
N ALA A 26 -2.03 3.47 6.05
CA ALA A 26 -2.70 3.00 4.84
C ALA A 26 -4.20 2.82 5.07
N THR A 27 -4.60 2.28 6.22
CA THR A 27 -6.00 2.09 6.60
C THR A 27 -6.74 3.42 6.77
N ILE A 28 -6.13 4.40 7.41
CA ILE A 28 -6.71 5.75 7.59
C ILE A 28 -6.89 6.43 6.23
N ILE A 29 -5.89 6.35 5.36
CA ILE A 29 -5.95 6.90 4.01
C ILE A 29 -7.06 6.21 3.19
N PHE A 30 -7.15 4.88 3.27
CA PHE A 30 -8.19 4.10 2.62
C PHE A 30 -9.58 4.52 3.08
N ARG A 31 -9.79 4.67 4.38
CA ARG A 31 -11.08 5.12 4.93
C ARG A 31 -11.46 6.51 4.44
N ALA A 32 -10.52 7.44 4.42
CA ALA A 32 -10.76 8.79 3.91
C ALA A 32 -11.10 8.77 2.42
N ALA A 33 -10.37 8.01 1.62
CA ALA A 33 -10.63 7.86 0.20
C ALA A 33 -12.00 7.22 -0.07
N THR A 34 -12.35 6.18 0.67
CA THR A 34 -13.64 5.49 0.57
C THR A 34 -14.80 6.43 0.91
N LYS A 35 -14.64 7.23 1.94
CA LYS A 35 -15.65 8.22 2.32
C LYS A 35 -15.86 9.26 1.23
N TRP A 36 -14.79 9.74 0.61
CA TRP A 36 -14.87 10.77 -0.42
C TRP A 36 -15.44 10.24 -1.75
N VAL A 37 -15.03 9.05 -2.15
CA VAL A 37 -15.40 8.48 -3.47
C VAL A 37 -16.74 7.74 -3.41
N ALA A 38 -16.89 6.86 -2.45
CA ALA A 38 -18.06 5.98 -2.33
C ALA A 38 -19.08 6.48 -1.30
N GLN A 39 -18.76 7.50 -0.54
CA GLN A 39 -19.59 8.05 0.54
C GLN A 39 -20.02 6.97 1.55
N GLN A 40 -19.13 6.04 1.84
CA GLN A 40 -19.33 4.96 2.80
C GLN A 40 -18.41 5.15 4.00
N ASP A 41 -18.98 4.97 5.20
CA ASP A 41 -18.22 4.87 6.43
C ASP A 41 -17.92 3.40 6.70
N VAL A 42 -16.64 3.04 6.55
CA VAL A 42 -16.17 1.66 6.79
C VAL A 42 -15.54 1.61 8.18
N SER A 43 -15.87 0.58 8.96
CA SER A 43 -15.27 0.38 10.29
C SER A 43 -13.76 0.19 10.19
N LEU A 44 -13.04 0.49 11.26
CA LEU A 44 -11.59 0.35 11.29
C LEU A 44 -11.18 -1.12 11.05
N GLY A 45 -11.84 -2.08 11.70
CA GLY A 45 -11.54 -3.50 11.54
C GLY A 45 -11.77 -3.99 10.11
N MET A 46 -12.89 -3.60 9.49
CA MET A 46 -13.19 -3.95 8.10
C MET A 46 -12.18 -3.29 7.14
N SER A 47 -11.82 -2.04 7.38
CA SER A 47 -10.82 -1.32 6.57
C SER A 47 -9.46 -2.00 6.63
N ILE A 48 -9.00 -2.41 7.80
CA ILE A 48 -7.74 -3.16 7.97
C ILE A 48 -7.80 -4.46 7.16
N GLY A 49 -8.90 -5.20 7.26
CA GLY A 49 -9.09 -6.45 6.52
C GLY A 49 -9.06 -6.25 5.01
N ILE A 50 -9.73 -5.23 4.50
CA ILE A 50 -9.74 -4.91 3.07
C ILE A 50 -8.35 -4.50 2.57
N VAL A 51 -7.64 -3.66 3.33
CA VAL A 51 -6.27 -3.25 2.99
C VAL A 51 -5.33 -4.45 2.95
N ILE A 52 -5.40 -5.34 3.95
CA ILE A 52 -4.58 -6.55 3.99
C ILE A 52 -4.91 -7.46 2.80
N LEU A 53 -6.18 -7.69 2.50
CA LEU A 53 -6.59 -8.49 1.34
C LEU A 53 -6.13 -7.86 0.02
N GLY A 54 -6.18 -6.55 -0.10
CA GLY A 54 -5.66 -5.82 -1.26
C GLY A 54 -4.16 -6.04 -1.44
N ILE A 55 -3.39 -5.96 -0.37
CA ILE A 55 -1.94 -6.23 -0.40
C ILE A 55 -1.67 -7.67 -0.80
N ILE A 56 -2.36 -8.62 -0.21
CA ILE A 56 -2.21 -10.06 -0.53
C ILE A 56 -2.57 -10.31 -2.01
N ALA A 57 -3.67 -9.76 -2.49
CA ALA A 57 -4.09 -9.90 -3.89
C ALA A 57 -3.07 -9.30 -4.84
N SER A 58 -2.51 -8.14 -4.51
CA SER A 58 -1.47 -7.48 -5.31
C SER A 58 -0.21 -8.34 -5.40
N ILE A 59 0.25 -8.88 -4.28
CA ILE A 59 1.42 -9.77 -4.24
C ILE A 59 1.14 -11.07 -5.02
N ALA A 60 -0.02 -11.69 -4.79
CA ALA A 60 -0.41 -12.93 -5.45
C ALA A 60 -0.53 -12.77 -6.97
N ALA A 61 -0.92 -11.60 -7.46
CA ALA A 61 -0.97 -11.31 -8.89
C ALA A 61 0.40 -10.95 -9.46
N ASN A 62 1.20 -10.17 -8.73
CA ASN A 62 2.49 -9.67 -9.20
C ASN A 62 3.58 -10.75 -9.24
N VAL A 63 3.63 -11.67 -8.29
CA VAL A 63 4.69 -12.69 -8.23
C VAL A 63 4.67 -13.59 -9.48
N PRO A 64 3.56 -14.26 -9.85
CA PRO A 64 3.52 -15.05 -11.07
C PRO A 64 3.73 -14.21 -12.33
N ALA A 65 3.15 -13.00 -12.37
CA ALA A 65 3.28 -12.11 -13.51
C ALA A 65 4.74 -11.69 -13.75
N SER A 66 5.46 -11.35 -12.67
CA SER A 66 6.88 -11.00 -12.74
C SER A 66 7.73 -12.16 -13.24
N LEU A 67 7.44 -13.38 -12.80
CA LEU A 67 8.14 -14.58 -13.27
C LEU A 67 7.92 -14.80 -14.76
N ILE A 68 6.69 -14.70 -15.24
CA ILE A 68 6.35 -14.83 -16.66
C ILE A 68 7.05 -13.77 -17.49
N MET A 69 7.02 -12.51 -17.04
CA MET A 69 7.66 -11.40 -17.74
C MET A 69 9.19 -11.57 -17.79
N ALA A 70 9.80 -12.07 -16.73
CA ALA A 70 11.23 -12.37 -16.69
C ALA A 70 11.60 -13.49 -17.68
N LEU A 71 10.78 -14.53 -17.79
CA LEU A 71 10.97 -15.64 -18.73
C LEU A 71 10.86 -15.19 -20.19
N ILE A 72 10.00 -14.22 -20.48
CA ILE A 72 9.84 -13.65 -21.82
C ILE A 72 11.02 -12.71 -22.16
N GLY A 73 11.76 -12.22 -21.16
CA GLY A 73 12.89 -11.32 -21.36
C GLY A 73 12.50 -9.86 -21.55
N LEU A 74 11.40 -9.43 -20.93
CA LEU A 74 10.97 -8.03 -20.99
C LEU A 74 11.96 -7.12 -20.26
N PRO A 75 12.15 -5.86 -20.74
CA PRO A 75 12.96 -4.86 -20.04
C PRO A 75 12.42 -4.59 -18.62
N GLU A 76 13.32 -4.30 -17.69
CA GLU A 76 12.97 -4.05 -16.28
C GLU A 76 11.96 -2.91 -16.12
N THR A 77 12.07 -1.86 -16.92
CA THR A 77 11.13 -0.74 -16.90
C THR A 77 9.71 -1.19 -17.25
N LEU A 78 9.55 -2.01 -18.29
CA LEU A 78 8.25 -2.57 -18.67
C LEU A 78 7.69 -3.51 -17.60
N VAL A 79 8.53 -4.31 -16.99
CA VAL A 79 8.13 -5.21 -15.87
C VAL A 79 7.57 -4.38 -14.73
N SER A 80 8.22 -3.29 -14.37
CA SER A 80 7.76 -2.40 -13.28
C SER A 80 6.42 -1.74 -13.60
N ILE A 81 6.25 -1.24 -14.81
CA ILE A 81 4.99 -0.58 -15.23
C ILE A 81 3.84 -1.58 -15.26
N LEU A 82 4.05 -2.74 -15.88
CA LEU A 82 3.03 -3.79 -15.96
C LEU A 82 2.71 -4.35 -14.58
N GLY A 83 3.70 -4.51 -13.72
CA GLY A 83 3.52 -4.93 -12.33
C GLY A 83 2.65 -3.96 -11.54
N PHE A 84 2.86 -2.66 -11.71
CA PHE A 84 2.02 -1.64 -11.10
C PHE A 84 0.55 -1.75 -11.58
N ILE A 85 0.34 -1.88 -12.88
CA ILE A 85 -1.02 -2.02 -13.46
C ILE A 85 -1.70 -3.29 -12.96
N ILE A 86 -0.98 -4.41 -12.93
CA ILE A 86 -1.50 -5.70 -12.45
C ILE A 86 -1.88 -5.61 -10.97
N GLY A 87 -1.02 -5.04 -10.14
CA GLY A 87 -1.28 -4.83 -8.72
C GLY A 87 -2.47 -3.91 -8.48
N PHE A 88 -2.58 -2.83 -9.24
CA PHE A 88 -3.69 -1.90 -9.19
C PHE A 88 -5.02 -2.60 -9.53
N CYS A 89 -5.06 -3.37 -10.62
CA CYS A 89 -6.24 -4.12 -11.02
C CYS A 89 -6.61 -5.19 -9.99
N ALA A 90 -5.63 -5.92 -9.45
CA ALA A 90 -5.86 -6.94 -8.44
C ALA A 90 -6.47 -6.34 -7.16
N THR A 91 -5.96 -5.20 -6.71
CA THR A 91 -6.50 -4.49 -5.54
C THR A 91 -7.91 -3.97 -5.81
N SER A 92 -8.18 -3.43 -6.99
CA SER A 92 -9.53 -3.02 -7.38
C SER A 92 -10.51 -4.20 -7.38
N CYS A 93 -10.06 -5.38 -7.81
CA CYS A 93 -10.88 -6.61 -7.78
C CYS A 93 -11.23 -7.05 -6.36
N VAL A 94 -10.44 -6.68 -5.35
CA VAL A 94 -10.79 -6.90 -3.94
C VAL A 94 -11.77 -5.82 -3.45
N TYR A 95 -11.52 -4.57 -3.79
CA TYR A 95 -12.30 -3.44 -3.26
C TYR A 95 -13.74 -3.42 -3.78
N PHE A 96 -13.97 -3.68 -5.06
CA PHE A 96 -15.31 -3.51 -5.61
C PHE A 96 -16.34 -4.49 -5.02
N PRO A 97 -16.06 -5.79 -4.79
CA PRO A 97 -17.03 -6.68 -4.16
C PRO A 97 -17.14 -6.46 -2.65
N MET A 98 -16.03 -6.14 -1.97
CA MET A 98 -16.02 -5.93 -0.52
C MET A 98 -16.81 -4.69 -0.11
N LEU A 99 -16.71 -3.62 -0.89
CA LEU A 99 -17.41 -2.35 -0.66
C LEU A 99 -18.75 -2.28 -1.39
N LYS A 100 -19.09 -3.27 -2.21
CA LYS A 100 -20.30 -3.30 -3.05
C LYS A 100 -20.42 -2.06 -3.93
N ILE A 101 -19.33 -1.69 -4.58
CA ILE A 101 -19.23 -0.54 -5.49
C ILE A 101 -18.80 -1.02 -6.88
N SER A 102 -18.87 -0.11 -7.87
CA SER A 102 -18.39 -0.42 -9.21
C SER A 102 -16.86 -0.48 -9.25
N PHE A 103 -16.30 -1.16 -10.25
CA PHE A 103 -14.86 -1.23 -10.49
C PHE A 103 -14.25 0.18 -10.65
N TRP A 104 -14.96 1.11 -11.31
CA TRP A 104 -14.52 2.49 -11.46
C TRP A 104 -14.36 3.21 -10.12
N LYS A 105 -15.32 3.06 -9.21
CA LYS A 105 -15.23 3.64 -7.87
C LYS A 105 -14.09 3.02 -7.07
N ALA A 106 -13.89 1.71 -7.18
CA ALA A 106 -12.76 1.04 -6.56
C ALA A 106 -11.42 1.57 -7.08
N SER A 107 -11.30 1.78 -8.38
CA SER A 107 -10.12 2.38 -9.00
C SER A 107 -9.90 3.82 -8.56
N LEU A 108 -10.96 4.61 -8.45
CA LEU A 108 -10.89 5.98 -7.93
C LEU A 108 -10.44 6.02 -6.47
N ILE A 109 -10.89 5.08 -5.64
CA ILE A 109 -10.44 4.96 -4.24
C ILE A 109 -8.93 4.75 -4.21
N GLN A 110 -8.39 3.89 -5.05
CA GLN A 110 -6.94 3.67 -5.11
C GLN A 110 -6.19 4.91 -5.57
N ILE A 111 -6.68 5.61 -6.59
CA ILE A 111 -6.06 6.84 -7.09
C ILE A 111 -6.06 7.92 -6.01
N VAL A 112 -7.19 8.12 -5.33
CA VAL A 112 -7.30 9.09 -4.23
C VAL A 112 -6.39 8.69 -3.07
N SER A 113 -6.33 7.40 -2.74
CA SER A 113 -5.42 6.88 -1.70
C SER A 113 -3.96 7.15 -2.04
N LEU A 114 -3.58 6.95 -3.30
CA LEU A 114 -2.21 7.23 -3.77
C LEU A 114 -1.88 8.72 -3.65
N ILE A 115 -2.80 9.59 -4.06
CA ILE A 115 -2.63 11.05 -3.97
C ILE A 115 -2.49 11.47 -2.51
N LEU A 116 -3.34 10.97 -1.63
CA LEU A 116 -3.27 11.26 -0.18
C LEU A 116 -1.96 10.78 0.42
N PHE A 117 -1.50 9.60 0.03
CA PHE A 117 -0.22 9.07 0.48
C PHE A 117 0.96 9.95 0.02
N LEU A 118 0.95 10.39 -1.24
CA LEU A 118 1.99 11.28 -1.77
C LEU A 118 2.00 12.63 -1.05
N ILE A 119 0.83 13.18 -0.76
CA ILE A 119 0.70 14.41 0.02
C ILE A 119 1.27 14.22 1.43
N LEU A 120 0.95 13.10 2.08
CA LEU A 120 1.47 12.78 3.40
C LEU A 120 2.99 12.67 3.39
N VAL A 121 3.56 11.96 2.44
CA VAL A 121 5.02 11.80 2.28
C VAL A 121 5.68 13.16 2.07
N PHE A 122 5.10 14.01 1.23
CA PHE A 122 5.60 15.35 0.97
C PHE A 122 5.59 16.22 2.24
N VAL A 123 4.50 16.21 2.99
CA VAL A 123 4.38 16.96 4.25
C VAL A 123 5.40 16.47 5.28
N VAL A 124 5.54 15.16 5.43
CA VAL A 124 6.53 14.56 6.34
C VAL A 124 7.95 14.97 5.94
N ALA A 125 8.28 14.90 4.66
CA ALA A 125 9.58 15.30 4.14
C ALA A 125 9.87 16.77 4.38
N LEU A 126 8.88 17.65 4.21
CA LEU A 126 9.01 19.08 4.52
C LEU A 126 9.27 19.32 6.00
N VAL A 127 8.51 18.67 6.87
CA VAL A 127 8.67 18.82 8.32
C VAL A 127 10.06 18.37 8.76
N PHE A 128 10.51 17.20 8.30
CA PHE A 128 11.86 16.71 8.62
C PHE A 128 12.96 17.60 8.01
N GLY A 129 12.76 18.12 6.81
CA GLY A 129 13.69 19.06 6.18
C GLY A 129 13.83 20.34 6.96
N ILE A 130 12.72 20.93 7.43
CA ILE A 130 12.71 22.12 8.27
C ILE A 130 13.40 21.85 9.61
N LEU A 131 13.09 20.74 10.25
CA LEU A 131 13.72 20.36 11.52
C LEU A 131 15.22 20.16 11.38
N ALA A 132 15.67 19.49 10.32
CA ALA A 132 17.09 19.29 10.04
C ALA A 132 17.82 20.62 9.78
N ALA A 133 17.17 21.56 9.11
CA ALA A 133 17.76 22.89 8.86
C ALA A 133 17.80 23.76 10.14
N ALA A 134 16.88 23.53 11.09
CA ALA A 134 16.84 24.24 12.36
C ALA A 134 17.85 23.73 13.41
N LEU A 135 18.35 22.49 13.23
CA LEU A 135 19.36 21.87 14.08
C LEU A 135 20.76 22.09 13.51
#